data_50716e12241062c0fa77485c8b4e8b50
#
_entry.id   50716e12241062c0fa77485c8b4e8b50
#
_cell.length_a   1.000
_cell.length_b   1.000
_cell.length_c   1.000
_cell.angle_alpha   90.00
_cell.angle_beta   90.00
_cell.angle_gamma   90.00
#
_symmetry.space_group_name_H-M   'P 1'
#
loop_
_entity.id
_entity.type
_entity.pdbx_description
1 polymer ?
#
loop_
_entity_poly.entity_id
_entity_poly.type
_entity_poly.pdbx_seq_one_letter_code
_entity_poly.pdbx_strand_id
1 'polypeptide(L)'
;LIAGFHQGMSPVFDGDAEEADNMELGFRYNKGMTAVEIIYFASDYANLVGTCTNSSGGDCDPGDTFSGGEVDVSGLEVASSWVVEGNNGISYPIALTFTSTDATFDNSFDSDYFGTVASGDDVPYIPSSVLAINAGFVTESGWSGYLRLADHGRTCSSAACGIYESIEAYSYIDLSLRKRVNENLDVYGVLENVADHEDIAARSPKNGARSQKPQTFKLGFSYKF
;
A
#
# COMPACT_ATOMS: atom_id res chain seq x y z
N LEU A 1 -9.47 0.24 11.98
CA LEU A 1 -10.66 -0.07 12.80
C LEU A 1 -11.86 -0.22 11.87
N ILE A 2 -12.19 -1.44 11.46
CA ILE A 2 -13.46 -1.73 10.78
C ILE A 2 -14.36 -2.43 11.78
N ALA A 3 -15.11 -1.66 12.55
CA ALA A 3 -16.21 -2.17 13.33
C ALA A 3 -17.43 -2.28 12.38
N GLY A 4 -17.64 -3.43 11.79
CA GLY A 4 -18.85 -3.76 11.06
C GLY A 4 -19.83 -4.47 11.98
N PHE A 5 -20.82 -3.76 12.51
CA PHE A 5 -21.99 -4.42 13.11
C PHE A 5 -22.83 -5.03 12.00
N HIS A 6 -22.80 -6.34 11.83
CA HIS A 6 -23.81 -7.06 11.06
C HIS A 6 -24.89 -7.61 11.98
N GLN A 7 -26.08 -7.00 11.93
CA GLN A 7 -27.32 -7.65 12.36
C GLN A 7 -27.81 -8.54 11.20
N GLY A 8 -27.38 -9.76 11.16
CA GLY A 8 -27.91 -10.83 10.32
C GLY A 8 -27.46 -12.14 10.96
N MET A 9 -28.34 -13.13 11.07
CA MET A 9 -28.01 -14.42 11.65
C MET A 9 -26.86 -15.07 10.88
N SER A 10 -25.63 -14.69 11.24
CA SER A 10 -24.44 -15.48 10.98
C SER A 10 -24.40 -16.60 12.01
N PRO A 11 -23.92 -17.81 11.66
CA PRO A 11 -23.59 -18.79 12.68
C PRO A 11 -22.72 -18.08 13.73
N VAL A 12 -23.09 -18.20 14.98
CA VAL A 12 -22.37 -17.58 16.09
C VAL A 12 -20.95 -18.11 16.02
N PHE A 13 -20.00 -17.24 15.69
CA PHE A 13 -18.58 -17.55 15.85
C PHE A 13 -18.37 -17.70 17.36
N ASP A 14 -18.16 -18.92 17.80
CA ASP A 14 -17.95 -19.27 19.22
C ASP A 14 -16.46 -19.06 19.55
N GLY A 15 -15.99 -17.85 19.34
CA GLY A 15 -14.60 -17.45 19.55
C GLY A 15 -14.50 -16.26 20.52
N ASP A 16 -13.33 -16.08 21.09
CA ASP A 16 -13.00 -14.93 21.91
C ASP A 16 -13.02 -13.63 21.06
N ALA A 17 -13.17 -12.48 21.71
CA ALA A 17 -13.15 -11.20 21.04
C ALA A 17 -11.76 -10.94 20.43
N GLU A 18 -11.73 -10.23 19.30
CA GLU A 18 -10.46 -9.74 18.74
C GLU A 18 -9.82 -8.76 19.72
N GLU A 19 -8.54 -8.93 19.97
CA GLU A 19 -7.72 -8.08 20.83
C GLU A 19 -6.53 -7.54 20.05
N ALA A 20 -6.09 -6.32 20.37
CA ALA A 20 -4.92 -5.71 19.77
C ALA A 20 -4.16 -4.87 20.79
N ASP A 21 -2.89 -5.18 21.00
CA ASP A 21 -1.95 -4.40 21.76
C ASP A 21 -1.02 -3.65 20.80
N ASN A 22 -1.00 -2.31 20.90
CA ASN A 22 -0.25 -1.47 19.96
C ASN A 22 0.74 -0.59 20.70
N MET A 23 1.95 -0.49 20.16
CA MET A 23 3.01 0.43 20.62
C MET A 23 3.55 1.23 19.45
N GLU A 24 3.68 2.52 19.64
CA GLU A 24 4.31 3.42 18.66
C GLU A 24 5.34 4.32 19.32
N LEU A 25 6.47 4.55 18.64
CA LEU A 25 7.47 5.54 19.00
C LEU A 25 7.79 6.40 17.77
N GLY A 26 7.49 7.70 17.86
CA GLY A 26 7.62 8.61 16.72
C GLY A 26 8.54 9.80 17.00
N PHE A 27 9.24 10.23 15.95
CA PHE A 27 9.97 11.49 15.89
C PHE A 27 9.40 12.36 14.78
N ARG A 28 9.10 13.63 15.08
CA ARG A 28 8.61 14.61 14.12
C ARG A 28 9.46 15.87 14.15
N TYR A 29 9.86 16.32 12.97
CA TYR A 29 10.59 17.57 12.79
C TYR A 29 9.93 18.40 11.70
N ASN A 30 9.63 19.66 12.01
CA ASN A 30 9.07 20.61 11.04
C ASN A 30 9.80 21.95 11.18
N LYS A 31 10.41 22.41 10.09
CA LYS A 31 11.04 23.73 10.01
C LYS A 31 10.97 24.30 8.61
N GLY A 32 10.30 25.43 8.47
CA GLY A 32 10.09 26.06 7.15
C GLY A 32 9.36 25.14 6.19
N MET A 33 9.99 24.82 5.07
CA MET A 33 9.47 23.92 4.04
C MET A 33 10.01 22.49 4.15
N THR A 34 10.55 22.12 5.31
CA THR A 34 11.06 20.78 5.58
C THR A 34 10.23 20.12 6.66
N ALA A 35 9.72 18.94 6.38
CA ALA A 35 9.05 18.07 7.34
C ALA A 35 9.67 16.67 7.29
N VAL A 36 9.89 16.07 8.46
CA VAL A 36 10.36 14.69 8.61
C VAL A 36 9.57 14.03 9.72
N GLU A 37 9.08 12.83 9.47
CA GLU A 37 8.44 11.97 10.44
C GLU A 37 9.04 10.57 10.34
N ILE A 38 9.36 9.98 11.47
CA ILE A 38 9.88 8.62 11.60
C ILE A 38 9.09 7.97 12.72
N ILE A 39 8.43 6.84 12.44
CA ILE A 39 7.62 6.10 13.40
C ILE A 39 8.06 4.65 13.38
N TYR A 40 8.40 4.12 14.53
CA TYR A 40 8.47 2.69 14.79
C TYR A 40 7.14 2.25 15.39
N PHE A 41 6.58 1.16 14.89
CA PHE A 41 5.36 0.56 15.42
C PHE A 41 5.54 -0.93 15.66
N ALA A 42 4.80 -1.44 16.65
CA ALA A 42 4.65 -2.86 16.92
C ALA A 42 3.22 -3.12 17.42
N SER A 43 2.58 -4.15 16.90
CA SER A 43 1.20 -4.51 17.19
C SER A 43 1.05 -6.01 17.25
N ASP A 44 0.49 -6.48 18.36
CA ASP A 44 0.15 -7.89 18.56
C ASP A 44 -1.36 -8.03 18.45
N TYR A 45 -1.83 -8.92 17.58
CA TYR A 45 -3.23 -9.18 17.33
C TYR A 45 -3.58 -10.61 17.74
N ALA A 46 -4.64 -10.77 18.53
CA ALA A 46 -5.16 -12.07 18.92
C ALA A 46 -6.61 -12.25 18.46
N ASN A 47 -6.99 -13.51 18.22
CA ASN A 47 -8.33 -13.91 17.84
C ASN A 47 -8.88 -13.21 16.59
N LEU A 48 -8.03 -12.96 15.60
CA LEU A 48 -8.46 -12.31 14.37
C LEU A 48 -9.52 -13.13 13.63
N VAL A 49 -10.56 -12.46 13.13
CA VAL A 49 -11.64 -13.06 12.36
C VAL A 49 -11.80 -12.34 11.04
N GLY A 50 -11.81 -13.10 9.96
CA GLY A 50 -12.11 -12.58 8.62
C GLY A 50 -13.44 -13.08 8.09
N THR A 51 -13.92 -12.46 7.01
CA THR A 51 -15.12 -12.90 6.28
C THR A 51 -14.75 -13.18 4.83
N CYS A 52 -15.16 -14.34 4.34
CA CYS A 52 -14.96 -14.75 2.97
C CYS A 52 -15.77 -13.90 1.99
N THR A 53 -15.16 -13.55 0.88
CA THR A 53 -15.78 -12.77 -0.20
C THR A 53 -15.75 -13.57 -1.51
N ASN A 54 -16.44 -13.10 -2.54
CA ASN A 54 -16.40 -13.71 -3.88
C ASN A 54 -14.97 -13.82 -4.48
N SER A 55 -14.01 -13.11 -3.94
CA SER A 55 -12.60 -13.14 -4.38
C SER A 55 -11.70 -13.98 -3.49
N SER A 56 -12.19 -14.50 -2.37
CA SER A 56 -11.39 -15.29 -1.43
C SER A 56 -10.86 -16.58 -2.04
N GLY A 57 -11.70 -17.30 -2.78
CA GLY A 57 -11.34 -18.58 -3.39
C GLY A 57 -11.15 -19.70 -2.36
N GLY A 58 -10.71 -20.87 -2.82
CA GLY A 58 -10.56 -22.03 -1.95
C GLY A 58 -11.89 -22.60 -1.46
N ASP A 59 -11.90 -23.13 -0.26
CA ASP A 59 -13.07 -23.72 0.39
C ASP A 59 -13.88 -22.68 1.20
N CYS A 60 -13.60 -21.40 0.99
CA CYS A 60 -14.15 -20.27 1.71
C CYS A 60 -15.35 -19.69 0.94
N ASP A 61 -16.56 -20.02 1.37
CA ASP A 61 -17.78 -19.52 0.73
C ASP A 61 -18.08 -18.06 1.13
N PRO A 62 -18.56 -17.22 0.18
CA PRO A 62 -18.87 -15.82 0.47
C PRO A 62 -19.87 -15.64 1.62
N GLY A 63 -19.43 -14.94 2.66
CA GLY A 63 -20.20 -14.69 3.88
C GLY A 63 -19.81 -15.58 5.05
N ASP A 64 -19.04 -16.63 4.84
CA ASP A 64 -18.50 -17.43 5.93
C ASP A 64 -17.41 -16.66 6.68
N THR A 65 -17.26 -16.96 7.96
CA THR A 65 -16.18 -16.42 8.80
C THR A 65 -15.05 -17.43 8.91
N PHE A 66 -13.83 -16.95 8.94
CA PHE A 66 -12.63 -17.79 9.15
C PHE A 66 -11.75 -17.20 10.26
N SER A 67 -11.02 -18.09 10.94
CA SER A 67 -9.99 -17.67 11.89
C SER A 67 -8.82 -17.02 11.14
N GLY A 68 -8.40 -15.83 11.58
CA GLY A 68 -7.20 -15.14 11.15
C GLY A 68 -6.00 -15.41 12.04
N GLY A 69 -6.17 -16.18 13.12
CA GLY A 69 -5.10 -16.54 14.04
C GLY A 69 -4.63 -15.40 14.93
N GLU A 70 -3.39 -15.51 15.37
CA GLU A 70 -2.64 -14.50 16.09
C GLU A 70 -1.56 -13.96 15.14
N VAL A 71 -1.35 -12.64 15.14
CA VAL A 71 -0.46 -11.99 14.17
C VAL A 71 0.38 -10.92 14.87
N ASP A 72 1.68 -10.99 14.69
CA ASP A 72 2.64 -9.96 15.08
C ASP A 72 2.95 -9.09 13.87
N VAL A 73 2.83 -7.78 14.05
CA VAL A 73 3.18 -6.79 13.01
C VAL A 73 4.11 -5.76 13.61
N SER A 74 5.27 -5.57 12.99
CA SER A 74 6.17 -4.47 13.39
C SER A 74 6.78 -3.80 12.17
N GLY A 75 7.25 -2.56 12.36
CA GLY A 75 7.84 -1.87 11.22
C GLY A 75 8.35 -0.48 11.52
N LEU A 76 8.87 0.12 10.47
CA LEU A 76 9.37 1.49 10.45
C LEU A 76 8.71 2.26 9.33
N GLU A 77 8.14 3.41 9.66
CA GLU A 77 7.63 4.37 8.69
C GLU A 77 8.50 5.62 8.67
N VAL A 78 8.85 6.07 7.48
CA VAL A 78 9.56 7.33 7.24
C VAL A 78 8.77 8.15 6.24
N ALA A 79 8.42 9.36 6.61
CA ALA A 79 7.85 10.34 5.70
C ALA A 79 8.68 11.62 5.76
N SER A 80 9.08 12.13 4.59
CA SER A 80 9.80 13.39 4.55
C SER A 80 9.39 14.21 3.34
N SER A 81 9.37 15.52 3.49
CA SER A 81 9.14 16.45 2.41
C SER A 81 9.98 17.72 2.59
N TRP A 82 10.46 18.25 1.49
CA TRP A 82 11.19 19.52 1.45
C TRP A 82 11.01 20.21 0.11
N VAL A 83 11.20 21.51 0.10
CA VAL A 83 11.21 22.30 -1.13
C VAL A 83 12.56 22.99 -1.26
N VAL A 84 13.21 22.82 -2.38
CA VAL A 84 14.44 23.53 -2.74
C VAL A 84 14.04 24.71 -3.64
N GLU A 85 14.34 25.93 -3.21
CA GLU A 85 14.12 27.13 -4.02
C GLU A 85 15.29 27.34 -4.97
N GLY A 86 15.00 27.39 -6.26
CA GLY A 86 15.97 27.68 -7.30
C GLY A 86 16.11 29.19 -7.56
N ASN A 87 17.23 29.59 -8.18
CA ASN A 87 17.57 30.99 -8.41
C ASN A 87 16.71 31.69 -9.48
N ASN A 88 15.83 30.96 -10.19
CA ASN A 88 15.09 31.47 -11.37
C ASN A 88 13.55 31.44 -11.16
N GLY A 89 13.07 31.53 -9.93
CA GLY A 89 11.65 31.41 -9.65
C GLY A 89 11.08 30.00 -9.90
N ILE A 90 11.94 28.98 -9.82
CA ILE A 90 11.56 27.59 -9.90
C ILE A 90 11.75 26.97 -8.52
N SER A 91 10.73 26.38 -7.96
CA SER A 91 10.82 25.56 -6.76
C SER A 91 10.77 24.07 -7.10
N TYR A 92 11.53 23.29 -6.34
CA TYR A 92 11.68 21.84 -6.51
C TYR A 92 11.13 21.13 -5.27
N PRO A 93 9.83 20.81 -5.25
CA PRO A 93 9.25 19.99 -4.19
C PRO A 93 9.73 18.54 -4.31
N ILE A 94 10.13 17.97 -3.18
CA ILE A 94 10.56 16.58 -3.08
C ILE A 94 9.84 15.98 -1.87
N ALA A 95 9.30 14.76 -2.02
CA ALA A 95 8.72 13.99 -0.94
C ALA A 95 9.19 12.52 -1.05
N LEU A 96 9.43 11.91 0.10
CA LEU A 96 9.78 10.51 0.22
C LEU A 96 8.90 9.89 1.30
N THR A 97 8.35 8.71 1.01
CA THR A 97 7.74 7.84 1.99
C THR A 97 8.36 6.46 1.88
N PHE A 98 8.68 5.87 3.01
CA PHE A 98 9.21 4.51 3.10
C PHE A 98 8.54 3.81 4.28
N THR A 99 8.05 2.60 4.05
CA THR A 99 7.55 1.71 5.10
C THR A 99 8.27 0.38 4.96
N SER A 100 8.81 -0.13 6.06
CA SER A 100 9.24 -1.52 6.18
C SER A 100 8.31 -2.20 7.17
N THR A 101 7.77 -3.35 6.80
CA THR A 101 6.82 -4.10 7.61
C THR A 101 7.26 -5.55 7.70
N ASP A 102 7.29 -6.08 8.92
CA ASP A 102 7.38 -7.48 9.23
C ASP A 102 6.04 -7.89 9.84
N ALA A 103 5.35 -8.84 9.22
CA ALA A 103 4.03 -9.30 9.65
C ALA A 103 3.97 -10.82 9.52
N THR A 104 3.89 -11.51 10.66
CA THR A 104 3.95 -12.96 10.75
C THR A 104 2.84 -13.52 11.63
N PHE A 105 2.41 -14.72 11.34
CA PHE A 105 1.52 -15.47 12.24
C PHE A 105 2.31 -15.98 13.45
N ASP A 106 1.80 -15.71 14.67
CA ASP A 106 2.46 -16.16 15.90
C ASP A 106 2.10 -17.61 16.28
N ASN A 107 0.93 -18.09 15.87
CA ASN A 107 0.47 -19.44 16.13
C ASN A 107 0.28 -20.29 14.87
N SER A 108 0.23 -21.61 15.03
CA SER A 108 -0.09 -22.54 13.94
C SER A 108 -1.57 -22.93 14.01
N PHE A 109 -2.28 -22.86 12.88
CA PHE A 109 -3.71 -23.18 12.79
C PHE A 109 -4.10 -23.59 11.37
N ASP A 110 -5.28 -24.18 11.23
CA ASP A 110 -5.91 -24.42 9.93
C ASP A 110 -7.03 -23.41 9.71
N SER A 111 -7.12 -22.89 8.49
CA SER A 111 -8.11 -21.88 8.09
C SER A 111 -8.66 -22.22 6.71
N ASP A 112 -9.97 -22.09 6.53
CA ASP A 112 -10.62 -22.26 5.22
C ASP A 112 -10.13 -21.21 4.19
N TYR A 113 -9.62 -20.09 4.66
CA TYR A 113 -9.08 -19.02 3.82
C TYR A 113 -7.58 -19.15 3.56
N PHE A 114 -6.78 -19.29 4.62
CA PHE A 114 -5.31 -19.34 4.51
C PHE A 114 -4.77 -20.74 4.22
N GLY A 115 -5.55 -21.79 4.48
CA GLY A 115 -5.08 -23.18 4.52
C GLY A 115 -4.36 -23.50 5.83
N THR A 116 -3.40 -24.42 5.79
CA THR A 116 -2.54 -24.72 6.94
C THR A 116 -1.51 -23.61 7.10
N VAL A 117 -1.50 -22.97 8.25
CA VAL A 117 -0.58 -21.91 8.64
C VAL A 117 0.35 -22.42 9.72
N ALA A 118 1.65 -22.16 9.59
CA ALA A 118 2.63 -22.41 10.62
C ALA A 118 3.04 -21.10 11.31
N SER A 119 3.34 -21.17 12.61
CA SER A 119 3.95 -20.04 13.31
C SER A 119 5.22 -19.58 12.60
N GLY A 120 5.33 -18.28 12.34
CA GLY A 120 6.41 -17.67 11.58
C GLY A 120 6.15 -17.55 10.08
N ASP A 121 5.02 -18.05 9.56
CA ASP A 121 4.63 -17.80 8.18
C ASP A 121 4.26 -16.31 7.99
N ASP A 122 4.57 -15.76 6.81
CA ASP A 122 4.25 -14.37 6.47
C ASP A 122 2.73 -14.16 6.32
N VAL A 123 2.22 -13.03 6.80
CA VAL A 123 0.84 -12.63 6.53
C VAL A 123 0.71 -12.24 5.06
N PRO A 124 -0.22 -12.87 4.31
CA PRO A 124 -0.37 -12.63 2.89
C PRO A 124 -0.67 -11.17 2.52
N TYR A 125 -0.15 -10.74 1.37
CA TYR A 125 -0.36 -9.40 0.80
C TYR A 125 0.19 -8.22 1.62
N ILE A 126 1.02 -8.48 2.62
CA ILE A 126 1.79 -7.45 3.31
C ILE A 126 3.20 -7.44 2.70
N PRO A 127 3.57 -6.43 1.89
CA PRO A 127 4.92 -6.35 1.34
C PRO A 127 5.94 -5.99 2.43
N SER A 128 7.12 -6.59 2.37
CA SER A 128 8.20 -6.33 3.32
C SER A 128 8.68 -4.88 3.31
N SER A 129 8.45 -4.15 2.21
CA SER A 129 8.72 -2.71 2.12
C SER A 129 7.90 -2.05 1.04
N VAL A 130 7.64 -0.76 1.22
CA VAL A 130 7.07 0.13 0.20
C VAL A 130 7.85 1.44 0.21
N LEU A 131 8.37 1.85 -0.94
CA LEU A 131 9.04 3.13 -1.13
C LEU A 131 8.28 3.96 -2.16
N ALA A 132 8.03 5.23 -1.88
CA ALA A 132 7.61 6.18 -2.90
C ALA A 132 8.44 7.48 -2.81
N ILE A 133 8.95 7.92 -3.96
CA ILE A 133 9.66 9.18 -4.11
C ILE A 133 8.92 10.01 -5.14
N ASN A 134 8.60 11.25 -4.78
CA ASN A 134 8.04 12.24 -5.68
C ASN A 134 9.04 13.40 -5.76
N ALA A 135 9.52 13.72 -6.95
CA ALA A 135 10.37 14.88 -7.20
C ALA A 135 9.76 15.71 -8.33
N GLY A 136 9.69 17.02 -8.15
CA GLY A 136 9.02 17.86 -9.11
C GLY A 136 9.67 19.23 -9.28
N PHE A 137 9.07 20.01 -10.17
CA PHE A 137 9.34 21.42 -10.33
C PHE A 137 8.03 22.21 -10.44
N VAL A 138 8.06 23.44 -9.96
CA VAL A 138 6.97 24.39 -10.07
C VAL A 138 7.57 25.74 -10.48
N THR A 139 6.99 26.39 -11.49
CA THR A 139 7.45 27.67 -12.01
C THR A 139 6.40 28.77 -11.80
N GLU A 140 6.83 30.02 -11.69
CA GLU A 140 5.93 31.19 -11.67
C GLU A 140 5.11 31.31 -12.95
N SER A 141 5.64 30.83 -14.09
CA SER A 141 4.93 30.83 -15.36
C SER A 141 3.78 29.82 -15.45
N GLY A 142 3.52 29.06 -14.38
CA GLY A 142 2.41 28.11 -14.27
C GLY A 142 2.70 26.72 -14.85
N TRP A 143 3.95 26.38 -15.11
CA TRP A 143 4.33 24.99 -15.35
C TRP A 143 4.61 24.25 -14.05
N SER A 144 4.19 23.02 -13.96
CA SER A 144 4.62 22.08 -12.92
C SER A 144 4.75 20.68 -13.50
N GLY A 145 5.73 19.94 -13.03
CA GLY A 145 5.93 18.56 -13.43
C GLY A 145 6.44 17.73 -12.26
N TYR A 146 6.12 16.44 -12.26
CA TYR A 146 6.52 15.51 -11.22
C TYR A 146 6.95 14.18 -11.85
N LEU A 147 8.01 13.63 -11.29
CA LEU A 147 8.42 12.25 -11.43
C LEU A 147 8.04 11.54 -10.13
N ARG A 148 7.36 10.42 -10.23
CA ARG A 148 7.08 9.51 -9.13
C ARG A 148 7.77 8.19 -9.40
N LEU A 149 8.60 7.74 -8.46
CA LEU A 149 9.09 6.38 -8.35
C LEU A 149 8.28 5.68 -7.25
N ALA A 150 7.78 4.49 -7.51
CA ALA A 150 7.23 3.61 -6.49
C ALA A 150 7.89 2.23 -6.60
N ASP A 151 8.23 1.66 -5.46
CA ASP A 151 8.84 0.35 -5.31
C ASP A 151 8.09 -0.43 -4.24
N HIS A 152 7.76 -1.68 -4.56
CA HIS A 152 7.06 -2.61 -3.68
C HIS A 152 7.96 -3.81 -3.44
N GLY A 153 8.26 -4.09 -2.18
CA GLY A 153 8.97 -5.28 -1.77
C GLY A 153 8.20 -6.57 -2.06
N ARG A 154 8.90 -7.68 -1.96
CA ARG A 154 8.30 -9.00 -2.13
C ARG A 154 7.18 -9.21 -1.11
N THR A 155 6.13 -9.93 -1.53
CA THR A 155 5.07 -10.44 -0.67
C THR A 155 4.59 -11.81 -1.18
N CYS A 156 3.69 -12.44 -0.45
CA CYS A 156 3.08 -13.69 -0.82
C CYS A 156 1.56 -13.58 -0.88
N SER A 157 0.91 -14.39 -1.68
CA SER A 157 -0.56 -14.46 -1.75
C SER A 157 -1.16 -15.52 -0.81
N SER A 158 -0.31 -16.32 -0.15
CA SER A 158 -0.69 -17.29 0.88
C SER A 158 0.37 -17.35 1.97
N ALA A 159 0.03 -17.87 3.14
CA ALA A 159 0.94 -18.01 4.27
C ALA A 159 2.13 -18.94 3.95
N ALA A 160 1.88 -20.09 3.33
CA ALA A 160 2.92 -21.05 2.96
C ALA A 160 3.88 -20.59 1.86
N CYS A 161 3.53 -19.53 1.15
CA CYS A 161 4.34 -18.87 0.13
C CYS A 161 5.04 -19.81 -0.87
N GLY A 162 4.28 -20.69 -1.52
CA GLY A 162 4.79 -21.54 -2.59
C GLY A 162 5.28 -20.74 -3.81
N ILE A 163 6.01 -21.40 -4.71
CA ILE A 163 6.62 -20.76 -5.89
C ILE A 163 5.63 -20.05 -6.82
N TYR A 164 4.36 -20.47 -6.84
CA TYR A 164 3.29 -19.85 -7.62
C TYR A 164 2.50 -18.81 -6.82
N GLU A 165 2.84 -18.58 -5.56
CA GLU A 165 2.18 -17.69 -4.63
C GLU A 165 3.05 -16.48 -4.29
N SER A 166 4.35 -16.56 -4.58
CA SER A 166 5.28 -15.43 -4.48
C SER A 166 4.91 -14.31 -5.47
N ILE A 167 4.94 -13.10 -4.97
CA ILE A 167 4.86 -11.85 -5.73
C ILE A 167 6.19 -11.16 -5.53
N GLU A 168 7.04 -11.20 -6.56
CA GLU A 168 8.37 -10.61 -6.50
C GLU A 168 8.30 -9.08 -6.35
N ALA A 169 9.38 -8.49 -5.87
CA ALA A 169 9.49 -7.04 -5.78
C ALA A 169 9.37 -6.41 -7.16
N TYR A 170 8.64 -5.31 -7.27
CA TYR A 170 8.44 -4.59 -8.52
C TYR A 170 8.42 -3.07 -8.30
N SER A 171 8.77 -2.34 -9.35
CA SER A 171 8.79 -0.89 -9.32
C SER A 171 8.20 -0.29 -10.59
N TYR A 172 7.77 0.96 -10.51
CA TYR A 172 7.33 1.74 -11.66
C TYR A 172 7.65 3.22 -11.50
N ILE A 173 7.71 3.91 -12.64
CA ILE A 173 7.96 5.34 -12.73
C ILE A 173 6.79 5.98 -13.47
N ASP A 174 6.23 7.03 -12.90
CA ASP A 174 5.22 7.86 -13.53
C ASP A 174 5.78 9.27 -13.76
N LEU A 175 5.37 9.89 -14.86
CA LEU A 175 5.66 11.28 -15.18
C LEU A 175 4.35 12.07 -15.32
N SER A 176 4.31 13.27 -14.78
CA SER A 176 3.20 14.20 -14.99
C SER A 176 3.71 15.59 -15.34
N LEU A 177 3.00 16.26 -16.22
CA LEU A 177 3.25 17.64 -16.60
C LEU A 177 1.92 18.39 -16.63
N ARG A 178 1.88 19.56 -16.03
CA ARG A 178 0.72 20.45 -15.99
C ARG A 178 1.12 21.86 -16.39
N LYS A 179 0.25 22.51 -17.14
CA LYS A 179 0.32 23.93 -17.47
C LYS A 179 -0.96 24.63 -16.99
N ARG A 180 -0.81 25.60 -16.10
CA ARG A 180 -1.85 26.60 -15.85
C ARG A 180 -1.84 27.60 -16.99
N VAL A 181 -2.87 27.55 -17.83
CA VAL A 181 -3.02 28.44 -19.01
C VAL A 181 -3.50 29.83 -18.57
N ASN A 182 -4.47 29.86 -17.65
CA ASN A 182 -4.99 31.05 -17.01
C ASN A 182 -5.62 30.70 -15.64
N GLU A 183 -6.32 31.64 -15.00
CA GLU A 183 -6.92 31.42 -13.67
C GLU A 183 -7.99 30.33 -13.66
N ASN A 184 -8.60 30.05 -14.81
CA ASN A 184 -9.71 29.10 -14.94
C ASN A 184 -9.33 27.80 -15.63
N LEU A 185 -8.23 27.74 -16.40
CA LEU A 185 -7.89 26.60 -17.24
C LEU A 185 -6.50 26.03 -16.92
N ASP A 186 -6.49 24.76 -16.57
CA ASP A 186 -5.29 23.93 -16.50
C ASP A 186 -5.35 22.81 -17.57
N VAL A 187 -4.21 22.53 -18.19
CA VAL A 187 -4.03 21.37 -19.10
C VAL A 187 -2.94 20.48 -18.50
N TYR A 188 -3.13 19.16 -18.55
CA TYR A 188 -2.16 18.23 -18.01
C TYR A 188 -2.02 16.96 -18.85
N GLY A 189 -0.82 16.38 -18.80
CA GLY A 189 -0.50 15.07 -19.35
C GLY A 189 0.13 14.18 -18.28
N VAL A 190 -0.17 12.90 -18.31
CA VAL A 190 0.41 11.88 -17.41
C VAL A 190 0.86 10.69 -18.25
N LEU A 191 2.07 10.23 -18.02
CA LEU A 191 2.61 8.98 -18.55
C LEU A 191 2.88 8.05 -17.36
N GLU A 192 2.05 7.03 -17.22
CA GLU A 192 2.16 6.03 -16.15
C GLU A 192 2.98 4.84 -16.63
N ASN A 193 3.73 4.22 -15.72
CA ASN A 193 4.63 3.10 -16.00
C ASN A 193 5.53 3.38 -17.22
N VAL A 194 6.36 4.41 -17.10
CA VAL A 194 7.23 4.90 -18.21
C VAL A 194 8.12 3.81 -18.79
N ALA A 195 8.58 2.88 -17.95
CA ALA A 195 9.46 1.78 -18.35
C ALA A 195 8.71 0.61 -18.99
N ASP A 196 7.37 0.62 -18.98
CA ASP A 196 6.50 -0.45 -19.49
C ASP A 196 6.83 -1.85 -18.92
N HIS A 197 7.14 -1.91 -17.62
CA HIS A 197 7.39 -3.17 -16.93
C HIS A 197 6.09 -3.94 -16.72
N GLU A 198 6.12 -5.25 -16.91
CA GLU A 198 4.96 -6.15 -16.81
C GLU A 198 5.13 -7.15 -15.65
N ASP A 199 5.44 -6.63 -14.45
CA ASP A 199 5.61 -7.48 -13.28
C ASP A 199 4.25 -7.94 -12.72
N ILE A 200 4.24 -9.07 -12.01
CA ILE A 200 3.05 -9.54 -11.30
C ILE A 200 2.88 -8.68 -10.04
N ALA A 201 1.78 -7.92 -9.97
CA ALA A 201 1.45 -7.06 -8.84
C ALA A 201 0.43 -7.70 -7.87
N ALA A 202 -0.28 -8.73 -8.27
CA ALA A 202 -1.24 -9.45 -7.43
C ALA A 202 -1.51 -10.87 -7.95
N ARG A 203 -1.93 -11.76 -7.06
CA ARG A 203 -2.38 -13.12 -7.35
C ARG A 203 -3.78 -13.36 -6.79
N SER A 204 -4.76 -12.58 -7.28
CA SER A 204 -6.14 -12.67 -6.86
C SER A 204 -7.05 -12.70 -8.11
N PRO A 205 -8.05 -13.60 -8.21
CA PRO A 205 -8.36 -14.69 -7.28
C PRO A 205 -7.21 -15.70 -7.16
N LYS A 206 -7.27 -16.60 -6.18
CA LYS A 206 -6.24 -17.61 -5.86
C LYS A 206 -5.66 -18.24 -7.14
N ASN A 207 -4.33 -18.30 -7.23
CA ASN A 207 -3.55 -18.78 -8.38
C ASN A 207 -3.65 -17.91 -9.67
N GLY A 208 -4.43 -16.83 -9.67
CA GLY A 208 -4.42 -15.87 -10.79
C GLY A 208 -3.14 -15.01 -10.74
N ALA A 209 -2.64 -14.58 -11.89
CA ALA A 209 -1.60 -13.57 -11.98
C ALA A 209 -2.19 -12.31 -12.61
N ARG A 210 -2.03 -11.18 -11.93
CA ARG A 210 -2.41 -9.86 -12.44
C ARG A 210 -1.16 -9.03 -12.56
N SER A 211 -0.87 -8.56 -13.77
CA SER A 211 0.24 -7.65 -13.99
C SER A 211 -0.06 -6.27 -13.39
N GLN A 212 1.00 -5.54 -13.13
CA GLN A 212 0.91 -4.11 -12.90
C GLN A 212 0.29 -3.43 -14.13
N LYS A 213 -0.12 -2.18 -13.97
CA LYS A 213 -0.72 -1.38 -15.03
C LYS A 213 0.27 -1.21 -16.19
N PRO A 214 -0.13 -1.44 -17.44
CA PRO A 214 0.72 -1.20 -18.61
C PRO A 214 1.02 0.30 -18.77
N GLN A 215 2.02 0.63 -19.58
CA GLN A 215 2.28 2.01 -19.93
C GLN A 215 1.01 2.68 -20.44
N THR A 216 0.65 3.79 -19.81
CA THR A 216 -0.60 4.48 -20.12
C THR A 216 -0.37 5.97 -20.23
N PHE A 217 -0.74 6.56 -21.36
CA PHE A 217 -0.74 8.01 -21.54
C PHE A 217 -2.15 8.58 -21.33
N LYS A 218 -2.24 9.67 -20.58
CA LYS A 218 -3.46 10.41 -20.31
C LYS A 218 -3.25 11.88 -20.63
N LEU A 219 -4.24 12.50 -21.26
CA LEU A 219 -4.29 13.95 -21.47
C LEU A 219 -5.63 14.47 -20.95
N GLY A 220 -5.61 15.60 -20.27
CA GLY A 220 -6.82 16.18 -19.72
C GLY A 220 -6.72 17.68 -19.49
N PHE A 221 -7.85 18.25 -19.17
CA PHE A 221 -7.95 19.65 -18.75
C PHE A 221 -8.92 19.79 -17.57
N SER A 222 -8.75 20.84 -16.79
CA SER A 222 -9.67 21.26 -15.71
C SER A 222 -10.07 22.70 -15.95
N TYR A 223 -11.37 22.97 -15.95
CA TYR A 223 -11.91 24.33 -16.09
C TYR A 223 -12.78 24.68 -14.88
N LYS A 224 -12.56 25.87 -14.32
CA LYS A 224 -13.37 26.44 -13.24
C LYS A 224 -14.32 27.47 -13.83
N PHE A 225 -15.62 27.33 -13.55
CA PHE A 225 -16.67 28.25 -13.95
C PHE A 225 -16.80 29.40 -12.97
#